data_e0a58053c332289393a88a4b49cb3c82
#
_entry.id   e0a58053c332289393a88a4b49cb3c82
#
_cell.length_a   1.000
_cell.length_b   1.000
_cell.length_c   1.000
_cell.angle_alpha   90.00
_cell.angle_beta   90.00
_cell.angle_gamma   90.00
#
_symmetry.space_group_name_H-M   'P 1'
#
loop_
_entity.id
_entity.type
_entity.pdbx_description
1 polymer ?
#
loop_
_entity_poly.entity_id
_entity_poly.type
_entity_poly.pdbx_seq_one_letter_code
_entity_poly.pdbx_strand_id
1 'polypeptide(L)'
;MLIDSSGLSKVKDSITEKIFFGHEPSAELIAILSVYFVQGILGLARLAVSFFLKDELMLSPAQVSALFGVVALPWMIKPLFGFMSDGLPIFGYRRRPYLVLSGILGAIAWLSMATVVHSSWAATAAIALSSLAIAVSDVIVDSLVVERARVESQADAGSLQSLCWGASAVGGLVTAYFSGILLEHFTTRTVFFITASFPLIVSVAAWFIAESPVNQETNDTNNTQDLSIKHQLKQLRQAVSQKTIWLPAAFVFILQATPTAESAFFYFSTNELHFEPEFLGRVRLVTSLASLLGIWIFQRFLKSVSFRLIFGWSTVISAVLGMTMLLLVTHTNRALGIDDHWFSLGDSLILTVMGQIAYMPVLVLAARLCPPGVEATLFALLMSVFNLAGMVSYEFGAIIMHWLGITESNFDSLWILVTITNLSTLLPLVFLNWLPKDDTQPEALPTNSEPFIQNLILPEQESQVIESTAPPTRGCGL
;
A
#
# COMPACT_ATOMS: atom_id res chain seq x y z
N MET A 1 37.49 -28.97 13.60
CA MET A 1 36.14 -28.88 14.19
C MET A 1 35.16 -28.93 13.02
N LEU A 2 34.74 -30.15 12.66
CA LEU A 2 33.81 -30.39 11.55
C LEU A 2 32.41 -29.97 12.06
N ILE A 3 31.87 -28.87 11.50
CA ILE A 3 30.51 -28.47 11.77
C ILE A 3 29.59 -29.54 11.15
N ASP A 4 28.81 -30.19 12.01
CA ASP A 4 27.92 -31.28 11.64
C ASP A 4 26.92 -30.82 10.54
N SER A 5 27.07 -31.34 9.34
CA SER A 5 26.25 -30.98 8.19
C SER A 5 24.74 -31.27 8.43
N SER A 6 24.43 -32.23 9.33
CA SER A 6 23.05 -32.57 9.69
C SER A 6 22.41 -31.52 10.62
N GLY A 7 23.19 -30.81 11.43
CA GLY A 7 22.73 -29.72 12.26
C GLY A 7 22.41 -28.45 11.42
N LEU A 8 23.24 -28.16 10.43
CA LEU A 8 23.04 -27.04 9.51
C LEU A 8 21.81 -27.21 8.62
N SER A 9 21.54 -28.43 8.10
CA SER A 9 20.33 -28.70 7.31
C SER A 9 19.06 -28.52 8.13
N LYS A 10 19.00 -29.04 9.36
CA LYS A 10 17.83 -28.88 10.26
C LYS A 10 17.57 -27.42 10.64
N VAL A 11 18.61 -26.61 10.82
CA VAL A 11 18.47 -25.18 11.07
C VAL A 11 17.94 -24.48 9.82
N LYS A 12 18.48 -24.81 8.64
CA LYS A 12 18.01 -24.27 7.36
C LYS A 12 16.53 -24.62 7.13
N ASP A 13 16.16 -25.88 7.32
CA ASP A 13 14.78 -26.36 7.13
C ASP A 13 13.82 -25.66 8.12
N SER A 14 14.21 -25.50 9.38
CA SER A 14 13.41 -24.79 10.39
C SER A 14 13.26 -23.30 10.09
N ILE A 15 14.28 -22.65 9.55
CA ILE A 15 14.23 -21.25 9.11
C ILE A 15 13.31 -21.12 7.91
N THR A 16 13.45 -22.00 6.90
CA THR A 16 12.62 -22.00 5.69
C THR A 16 11.14 -22.19 6.05
N GLU A 17 10.82 -23.12 6.94
CA GLU A 17 9.43 -23.42 7.31
C GLU A 17 8.82 -22.30 8.20
N LYS A 18 9.56 -21.81 9.21
CA LYS A 18 9.02 -20.88 10.22
C LYS A 18 9.10 -19.42 9.84
N ILE A 19 10.14 -18.99 9.11
CA ILE A 19 10.38 -17.58 8.74
C ILE A 19 9.93 -17.32 7.32
N PHE A 20 10.24 -18.23 6.40
CA PHE A 20 9.92 -18.07 4.98
C PHE A 20 8.64 -18.80 4.53
N PHE A 21 7.84 -19.29 5.49
CA PHE A 21 6.55 -20.00 5.21
C PHE A 21 6.67 -21.13 4.17
N GLY A 22 7.80 -21.84 4.17
CA GLY A 22 8.08 -22.90 3.22
C GLY A 22 8.78 -22.49 1.93
N HIS A 23 8.92 -21.18 1.64
CA HIS A 23 9.64 -20.73 0.47
C HIS A 23 11.16 -20.87 0.64
N GLU A 24 11.84 -21.43 -0.34
CA GLU A 24 13.30 -21.45 -0.32
C GLU A 24 13.87 -20.01 -0.41
N PRO A 25 14.82 -19.64 0.47
CA PRO A 25 15.44 -18.32 0.49
C PRO A 25 16.39 -18.14 -0.72
N SER A 26 15.81 -17.96 -1.91
CA SER A 26 16.57 -17.63 -3.12
C SER A 26 17.07 -16.17 -3.06
N ALA A 27 18.13 -15.87 -3.82
CA ALA A 27 18.66 -14.51 -3.92
C ALA A 27 17.58 -13.51 -4.41
N GLU A 28 16.73 -13.96 -5.31
CA GLU A 28 15.60 -13.16 -5.82
C GLU A 28 14.54 -12.91 -4.74
N LEU A 29 14.15 -13.93 -3.96
CA LEU A 29 13.20 -13.74 -2.86
C LEU A 29 13.75 -12.75 -1.82
N ILE A 30 15.02 -12.88 -1.45
CA ILE A 30 15.68 -11.96 -0.52
C ILE A 30 15.70 -10.54 -1.10
N ALA A 31 15.94 -10.38 -2.41
CA ALA A 31 15.89 -9.08 -3.07
C ALA A 31 14.48 -8.46 -3.00
N ILE A 32 13.44 -9.22 -3.31
CA ILE A 32 12.04 -8.78 -3.20
C ILE A 32 11.73 -8.34 -1.75
N LEU A 33 12.04 -9.17 -0.77
CA LEU A 33 11.81 -8.86 0.65
C LEU A 33 12.59 -7.64 1.12
N SER A 34 13.82 -7.44 0.59
CA SER A 34 14.62 -6.24 0.88
C SER A 34 13.97 -4.97 0.38
N VAL A 35 13.32 -5.01 -0.80
CA VAL A 35 12.57 -3.84 -1.31
C VAL A 35 11.37 -3.52 -0.43
N TYR A 36 10.57 -4.51 -0.03
CA TYR A 36 9.46 -4.30 0.91
C TYR A 36 9.93 -3.81 2.28
N PHE A 37 11.04 -4.35 2.80
CA PHE A 37 11.64 -3.87 4.05
C PHE A 37 12.05 -2.40 3.93
N VAL A 38 12.67 -2.00 2.81
CA VAL A 38 13.05 -0.60 2.55
C VAL A 38 11.82 0.30 2.50
N GLN A 39 10.73 -0.12 1.88
CA GLN A 39 9.47 0.64 1.88
C GLN A 39 8.98 0.93 3.31
N GLY A 40 9.06 -0.06 4.20
CA GLY A 40 8.75 0.12 5.61
C GLY A 40 9.72 1.07 6.32
N ILE A 41 11.04 0.88 6.10
CA ILE A 41 12.08 1.65 6.81
C ILE A 41 12.15 3.12 6.36
N LEU A 42 11.70 3.46 5.15
CA LEU A 42 11.60 4.84 4.68
C LEU A 42 10.60 5.68 5.49
N GLY A 43 9.73 5.05 6.28
CA GLY A 43 8.94 5.71 7.31
C GLY A 43 9.76 6.48 8.34
N LEU A 44 11.08 6.20 8.45
CA LEU A 44 12.02 6.87 9.36
C LEU A 44 12.01 8.40 9.19
N ALA A 45 12.03 8.85 7.94
CA ALA A 45 12.03 10.28 7.63
C ALA A 45 10.67 10.95 7.84
N ARG A 46 9.57 10.21 7.99
CA ARG A 46 8.22 10.81 8.04
C ARG A 46 8.05 11.81 9.18
N LEU A 47 8.55 11.47 10.37
CA LEU A 47 8.53 12.38 11.52
C LEU A 47 9.49 13.56 11.31
N ALA A 48 10.69 13.28 10.78
CA ALA A 48 11.68 14.30 10.45
C ALA A 48 11.15 15.31 9.41
N VAL A 49 10.41 14.86 8.39
CA VAL A 49 9.74 15.73 7.41
C VAL A 49 8.75 16.66 8.11
N SER A 50 7.93 16.16 9.02
CA SER A 50 6.96 16.99 9.73
C SER A 50 7.65 18.09 10.54
N PHE A 51 8.72 17.77 11.27
CA PHE A 51 9.52 18.76 12.00
C PHE A 51 10.25 19.72 11.06
N PHE A 52 10.84 19.24 9.98
CA PHE A 52 11.52 20.07 8.99
C PHE A 52 10.59 21.10 8.36
N LEU A 53 9.39 20.69 7.95
CA LEU A 53 8.39 21.57 7.37
C LEU A 53 7.88 22.61 8.39
N LYS A 54 7.72 22.18 9.65
CA LYS A 54 7.26 23.03 10.76
C LYS A 54 8.34 23.99 11.23
N ASP A 55 9.51 23.49 11.60
CA ASP A 55 10.51 24.25 12.36
C ASP A 55 11.58 24.90 11.47
N GLU A 56 11.97 24.28 10.34
CA GLU A 56 12.97 24.87 9.44
C GLU A 56 12.32 25.69 8.33
N LEU A 57 11.19 25.26 7.77
CA LEU A 57 10.50 25.98 6.70
C LEU A 57 9.35 26.85 7.20
N MET A 58 9.00 26.79 8.49
CA MET A 58 7.97 27.60 9.16
C MET A 58 6.62 27.57 8.42
N LEU A 59 6.23 26.39 7.90
CA LEU A 59 4.96 26.23 7.20
C LEU A 59 3.81 26.10 8.19
N SER A 60 2.66 26.66 7.85
CA SER A 60 1.44 26.48 8.63
C SER A 60 0.88 25.05 8.50
N PRO A 61 0.03 24.59 9.46
CA PRO A 61 -0.61 23.27 9.38
C PRO A 61 -1.36 23.04 8.07
N ALA A 62 -2.05 24.05 7.55
CA ALA A 62 -2.76 24.00 6.28
C ALA A 62 -1.81 23.80 5.09
N GLN A 63 -0.67 24.50 5.07
CA GLN A 63 0.34 24.35 4.02
C GLN A 63 0.98 22.96 4.05
N VAL A 64 1.25 22.42 5.22
CA VAL A 64 1.80 21.07 5.39
C VAL A 64 0.79 20.02 4.90
N SER A 65 -0.49 20.19 5.22
CA SER A 65 -1.55 19.29 4.72
C SER A 65 -1.64 19.30 3.20
N ALA A 66 -1.68 20.49 2.58
CA ALA A 66 -1.71 20.63 1.12
C ALA A 66 -0.45 20.04 0.46
N LEU A 67 0.73 20.22 1.06
CA LEU A 67 1.96 19.62 0.59
C LEU A 67 1.87 18.09 0.58
N PHE A 68 1.35 17.46 1.63
CA PHE A 68 1.16 16.01 1.67
C PHE A 68 0.14 15.52 0.65
N GLY A 69 -0.90 16.30 0.34
CA GLY A 69 -1.82 16.02 -0.75
C GLY A 69 -1.08 15.93 -2.10
N VAL A 70 -0.25 16.92 -2.42
CA VAL A 70 0.55 16.95 -3.67
C VAL A 70 1.55 15.79 -3.73
N VAL A 71 2.21 15.47 -2.63
CA VAL A 71 3.19 14.38 -2.53
C VAL A 71 2.54 12.99 -2.73
N ALA A 72 1.25 12.86 -2.53
CA ALA A 72 0.52 11.63 -2.76
C ALA A 72 0.22 11.35 -4.27
N LEU A 73 0.37 12.33 -5.16
CA LEU A 73 0.08 12.19 -6.60
C LEU A 73 0.73 10.97 -7.29
N PRO A 74 2.01 10.61 -7.04
CA PRO A 74 2.62 9.44 -7.67
C PRO A 74 1.86 8.14 -7.40
N TRP A 75 1.26 8.00 -6.24
CA TRP A 75 0.48 6.81 -5.86
C TRP A 75 -0.84 6.67 -6.63
N MET A 76 -1.38 7.80 -7.10
CA MET A 76 -2.59 7.81 -7.93
C MET A 76 -2.32 7.26 -9.33
N ILE A 77 -1.12 7.50 -9.87
CA ILE A 77 -0.75 7.12 -11.23
C ILE A 77 0.05 5.82 -11.33
N LYS A 78 0.05 5.00 -10.27
CA LYS A 78 0.74 3.69 -10.23
C LYS A 78 0.52 2.80 -11.48
N PRO A 79 -0.71 2.66 -12.04
CA PRO A 79 -0.90 1.85 -13.24
C PRO A 79 -0.04 2.28 -14.42
N LEU A 80 0.28 3.59 -14.53
CA LEU A 80 1.14 4.10 -15.58
C LEU A 80 2.56 3.55 -15.48
N PHE A 81 3.09 3.37 -14.27
CA PHE A 81 4.44 2.82 -14.06
C PHE A 81 4.51 1.34 -14.44
N GLY A 82 3.43 0.58 -14.23
CA GLY A 82 3.30 -0.79 -14.70
C GLY A 82 3.36 -0.84 -16.24
N PHE A 83 2.53 -0.04 -16.92
CA PHE A 83 2.56 0.05 -18.38
C PHE A 83 3.92 0.50 -18.92
N MET A 84 4.57 1.45 -18.26
CA MET A 84 5.91 1.90 -18.66
C MET A 84 6.94 0.76 -18.56
N SER A 85 6.97 0.03 -17.46
CA SER A 85 7.94 -1.05 -17.28
C SER A 85 7.70 -2.21 -18.24
N ASP A 86 6.43 -2.53 -18.54
CA ASP A 86 6.07 -3.61 -19.46
C ASP A 86 6.33 -3.23 -20.92
N GLY A 87 6.04 -1.98 -21.29
CA GLY A 87 6.08 -1.49 -22.68
C GLY A 87 7.43 -0.88 -23.10
N LEU A 88 8.24 -0.41 -22.17
CA LEU A 88 9.49 0.31 -22.45
C LEU A 88 10.69 -0.36 -21.76
N PRO A 89 11.19 -1.50 -22.28
CA PRO A 89 12.37 -2.14 -21.69
C PRO A 89 13.59 -1.23 -21.84
N ILE A 90 14.32 -0.99 -20.74
CA ILE A 90 15.57 -0.22 -20.71
C ILE A 90 16.72 -1.21 -20.79
N PHE A 91 17.63 -1.05 -21.75
CA PHE A 91 18.74 -1.99 -22.04
C PHE A 91 18.30 -3.45 -22.22
N GLY A 92 17.06 -3.65 -22.71
CA GLY A 92 16.49 -4.99 -22.90
C GLY A 92 15.88 -5.61 -21.64
N TYR A 93 15.81 -4.91 -20.52
CA TYR A 93 15.22 -5.38 -19.27
C TYR A 93 13.99 -4.55 -18.87
N ARG A 94 12.96 -5.21 -18.32
CA ARG A 94 11.68 -4.58 -17.93
C ARG A 94 11.64 -4.19 -16.45
N ARG A 95 12.35 -4.89 -15.57
CA ARG A 95 12.25 -4.73 -14.11
C ARG A 95 13.50 -4.12 -13.49
N ARG A 96 14.66 -4.73 -13.72
CA ARG A 96 15.94 -4.32 -13.10
C ARG A 96 16.27 -2.83 -13.27
N PRO A 97 16.26 -2.23 -14.48
CA PRO A 97 16.66 -0.82 -14.64
C PRO A 97 15.73 0.13 -13.90
N TYR A 98 14.42 -0.16 -13.86
CA TYR A 98 13.45 0.66 -13.16
C TYR A 98 13.68 0.65 -11.64
N LEU A 99 14.01 -0.51 -11.05
CA LEU A 99 14.37 -0.61 -9.63
C LEU A 99 15.68 0.12 -9.33
N VAL A 100 16.70 -0.02 -10.19
CA VAL A 100 17.96 0.72 -10.02
C VAL A 100 17.71 2.22 -10.06
N LEU A 101 16.96 2.71 -11.07
CA LEU A 101 16.65 4.12 -11.21
C LEU A 101 15.80 4.64 -10.04
N SER A 102 14.81 3.87 -9.58
CA SER A 102 13.99 4.27 -8.43
C SER A 102 14.81 4.40 -7.15
N GLY A 103 15.73 3.46 -6.89
CA GLY A 103 16.61 3.54 -5.72
C GLY A 103 17.55 4.75 -5.77
N ILE A 104 18.17 5.02 -6.94
CA ILE A 104 19.02 6.20 -7.13
C ILE A 104 18.19 7.49 -6.96
N LEU A 105 17.00 7.56 -7.58
CA LEU A 105 16.11 8.71 -7.50
C LEU A 105 15.68 8.99 -6.06
N GLY A 106 15.33 7.97 -5.30
CA GLY A 106 14.99 8.08 -3.89
C GLY A 106 16.17 8.57 -3.04
N ALA A 107 17.39 8.07 -3.30
CA ALA A 107 18.59 8.53 -2.62
C ALA A 107 18.90 10.01 -2.92
N ILE A 108 18.79 10.43 -4.18
CA ILE A 108 18.97 11.83 -4.58
C ILE A 108 17.91 12.71 -3.90
N ALA A 109 16.67 12.28 -3.84
CA ALA A 109 15.60 13.01 -3.16
C ALA A 109 15.92 13.26 -1.69
N TRP A 110 16.32 12.23 -0.94
CA TRP A 110 16.67 12.38 0.48
C TRP A 110 17.99 13.13 0.70
N LEU A 111 18.99 12.96 -0.17
CA LEU A 111 20.22 13.75 -0.11
C LEU A 111 19.94 15.24 -0.39
N SER A 112 19.03 15.55 -1.31
CA SER A 112 18.65 16.94 -1.56
C SER A 112 17.93 17.54 -0.35
N MET A 113 17.05 16.81 0.34
CA MET A 113 16.44 17.21 1.61
C MET A 113 17.49 17.47 2.70
N ALA A 114 18.55 16.66 2.74
CA ALA A 114 19.62 16.82 3.73
C ALA A 114 20.51 18.04 3.48
N THR A 115 20.63 18.51 2.22
CA THR A 115 21.70 19.47 1.84
C THR A 115 21.22 20.78 1.25
N VAL A 116 20.38 20.73 0.20
CA VAL A 116 20.10 21.92 -0.65
C VAL A 116 18.67 22.46 -0.53
N VAL A 117 17.77 21.73 0.13
CA VAL A 117 16.36 22.17 0.26
C VAL A 117 16.24 23.21 1.36
N HIS A 118 15.78 24.44 0.98
CA HIS A 118 15.57 25.57 1.88
C HIS A 118 14.24 26.30 1.61
N SER A 119 13.37 25.78 0.73
CA SER A 119 12.08 26.38 0.41
C SER A 119 10.98 25.34 0.36
N SER A 120 9.73 25.77 0.56
CA SER A 120 8.56 24.89 0.50
C SER A 120 8.42 24.16 -0.83
N TRP A 121 8.65 24.85 -1.98
CA TRP A 121 8.58 24.25 -3.29
C TRP A 121 9.67 23.20 -3.53
N ALA A 122 10.90 23.49 -3.08
CA ALA A 122 11.99 22.52 -3.17
C ALA A 122 11.73 21.30 -2.28
N ALA A 123 11.17 21.49 -1.09
CA ALA A 123 10.77 20.41 -0.20
C ALA A 123 9.66 19.57 -0.83
N THR A 124 8.61 20.20 -1.36
CA THR A 124 7.52 19.50 -2.06
C THR A 124 8.06 18.67 -3.22
N ALA A 125 8.94 19.25 -4.04
CA ALA A 125 9.54 18.55 -5.18
C ALA A 125 10.41 17.37 -4.74
N ALA A 126 11.24 17.53 -3.72
CA ALA A 126 12.11 16.46 -3.22
C ALA A 126 11.29 15.31 -2.58
N ILE A 127 10.29 15.64 -1.76
CA ILE A 127 9.45 14.62 -1.13
C ILE A 127 8.55 13.93 -2.18
N ALA A 128 8.02 14.67 -3.17
CA ALA A 128 7.28 14.09 -4.30
C ALA A 128 8.19 13.17 -5.15
N LEU A 129 9.46 13.52 -5.34
CA LEU A 129 10.43 12.69 -6.03
C LEU A 129 10.72 11.39 -5.25
N SER A 130 10.85 11.46 -3.92
CA SER A 130 10.96 10.27 -3.07
C SER A 130 9.69 9.41 -3.15
N SER A 131 8.51 10.02 -3.10
CA SER A 131 7.21 9.35 -3.26
C SER A 131 7.11 8.65 -4.62
N LEU A 132 7.55 9.30 -5.70
CA LEU A 132 7.62 8.72 -7.04
C LEU A 132 8.55 7.50 -7.08
N ALA A 133 9.74 7.62 -6.50
CA ALA A 133 10.71 6.53 -6.42
C ALA A 133 10.13 5.29 -5.72
N ILE A 134 9.44 5.51 -4.59
CA ILE A 134 8.77 4.43 -3.83
C ILE A 134 7.64 3.83 -4.67
N ALA A 135 6.77 4.66 -5.28
CA ALA A 135 5.64 4.17 -6.06
C ALA A 135 6.08 3.35 -7.28
N VAL A 136 7.17 3.73 -7.95
CA VAL A 136 7.75 2.95 -9.05
C VAL A 136 8.32 1.62 -8.54
N SER A 137 9.14 1.63 -7.49
CA SER A 137 9.73 0.39 -6.94
C SER A 137 8.66 -0.58 -6.44
N ASP A 138 7.58 -0.07 -5.86
CA ASP A 138 6.45 -0.84 -5.37
C ASP A 138 5.71 -1.57 -6.52
N VAL A 139 5.37 -0.85 -7.59
CA VAL A 139 4.73 -1.46 -8.78
C VAL A 139 5.61 -2.54 -9.41
N ILE A 140 6.91 -2.30 -9.49
CA ILE A 140 7.84 -3.27 -10.08
C ILE A 140 7.96 -4.52 -9.21
N VAL A 141 8.11 -4.36 -7.90
CA VAL A 141 8.25 -5.52 -7.01
C VAL A 141 6.93 -6.28 -6.86
N ASP A 142 5.79 -5.59 -6.84
CA ASP A 142 4.47 -6.21 -6.87
C ASP A 142 4.30 -7.09 -8.12
N SER A 143 4.77 -6.61 -9.30
CA SER A 143 4.71 -7.41 -10.52
C SER A 143 5.57 -8.66 -10.47
N LEU A 144 6.76 -8.61 -9.84
CA LEU A 144 7.60 -9.79 -9.62
C LEU A 144 6.94 -10.82 -8.69
N VAL A 145 6.29 -10.34 -7.63
CA VAL A 145 5.52 -11.20 -6.72
C VAL A 145 4.37 -11.89 -7.47
N VAL A 146 3.64 -11.15 -8.31
CA VAL A 146 2.55 -11.72 -9.13
C VAL A 146 3.07 -12.71 -10.15
N GLU A 147 4.19 -12.42 -10.84
CA GLU A 147 4.82 -13.34 -11.79
C GLU A 147 5.22 -14.65 -11.12
N ARG A 148 5.82 -14.56 -9.92
CA ARG A 148 6.20 -15.73 -9.13
C ARG A 148 4.98 -16.51 -8.63
N ALA A 149 3.96 -15.82 -8.12
CA ALA A 149 2.73 -16.44 -7.61
C ALA A 149 1.94 -17.20 -8.68
N ARG A 150 2.08 -16.86 -9.97
CA ARG A 150 1.42 -17.58 -11.08
C ARG A 150 1.92 -19.02 -11.26
N VAL A 151 3.14 -19.30 -10.84
CA VAL A 151 3.79 -20.61 -10.97
C VAL A 151 3.58 -21.46 -9.71
N GLU A 152 3.18 -20.84 -8.60
CA GLU A 152 3.00 -21.49 -7.30
C GLU A 152 1.53 -21.89 -7.06
N SER A 153 1.27 -22.73 -6.05
CA SER A 153 -0.10 -23.04 -5.62
C SER A 153 -0.78 -21.79 -5.01
N GLN A 154 -2.11 -21.78 -4.98
CA GLN A 154 -2.85 -20.65 -4.37
C GLN A 154 -2.49 -20.41 -2.89
N ALA A 155 -2.18 -21.47 -2.14
CA ALA A 155 -1.75 -21.36 -0.75
C ALA A 155 -0.35 -20.74 -0.64
N ASP A 156 0.58 -21.14 -1.51
CA ASP A 156 1.95 -20.64 -1.54
C ASP A 156 1.99 -19.16 -2.00
N ALA A 157 1.18 -18.81 -3.01
CA ALA A 157 1.02 -17.41 -3.43
C ALA A 157 0.53 -16.50 -2.28
N GLY A 158 -0.41 -16.97 -1.47
CA GLY A 158 -0.89 -16.25 -0.29
C GLY A 158 0.19 -16.11 0.79
N SER A 159 1.01 -17.13 0.99
CA SER A 159 2.12 -17.09 1.95
C SER A 159 3.24 -16.16 1.49
N LEU A 160 3.55 -16.11 0.19
CA LEU A 160 4.51 -15.18 -0.40
C LEU A 160 4.09 -13.72 -0.19
N GLN A 161 2.83 -13.40 -0.45
CA GLN A 161 2.27 -12.06 -0.22
C GLN A 161 2.37 -11.68 1.27
N SER A 162 2.04 -12.61 2.17
CA SER A 162 2.14 -12.38 3.62
C SER A 162 3.57 -12.12 4.06
N LEU A 163 4.54 -12.81 3.46
CA LEU A 163 5.97 -12.61 3.73
C LEU A 163 6.44 -11.22 3.29
N CYS A 164 6.01 -10.76 2.12
CA CYS A 164 6.31 -9.41 1.61
C CYS A 164 5.76 -8.32 2.54
N TRP A 165 4.49 -8.39 2.90
CA TRP A 165 3.88 -7.45 3.85
C TRP A 165 4.50 -7.53 5.24
N GLY A 166 4.90 -8.74 5.67
CA GLY A 166 5.65 -8.94 6.91
C GLY A 166 7.00 -8.22 6.91
N ALA A 167 7.75 -8.30 5.82
CA ALA A 167 9.02 -7.58 5.67
C ALA A 167 8.83 -6.05 5.76
N SER A 168 7.80 -5.50 5.10
CA SER A 168 7.45 -4.09 5.20
C SER A 168 7.03 -3.70 6.62
N ALA A 169 6.23 -4.52 7.30
CA ALA A 169 5.82 -4.29 8.68
C ALA A 169 7.00 -4.26 9.65
N VAL A 170 7.98 -5.15 9.48
CA VAL A 170 9.22 -5.14 10.28
C VAL A 170 10.00 -3.84 10.07
N GLY A 171 10.15 -3.39 8.81
CA GLY A 171 10.73 -2.08 8.51
C GLY A 171 9.97 -0.93 9.18
N GLY A 172 8.64 -0.98 9.15
CA GLY A 172 7.76 -0.02 9.82
C GLY A 172 7.92 0.02 11.36
N LEU A 173 8.04 -1.13 12.00
CA LEU A 173 8.29 -1.22 13.45
C LEU A 173 9.66 -0.66 13.83
N VAL A 174 10.69 -0.97 13.04
CA VAL A 174 12.03 -0.40 13.23
C VAL A 174 11.98 1.12 13.17
N THR A 175 11.30 1.69 12.18
CA THR A 175 11.18 3.14 12.05
C THR A 175 10.35 3.78 13.15
N ALA A 176 9.28 3.13 13.59
CA ALA A 176 8.46 3.61 14.69
C ALA A 176 9.27 3.77 15.98
N TYR A 177 10.16 2.81 16.26
CA TYR A 177 11.04 2.87 17.44
C TYR A 177 12.13 3.93 17.27
N PHE A 178 12.85 3.92 16.15
CA PHE A 178 14.03 4.77 15.97
C PHE A 178 13.73 6.22 15.57
N SER A 179 12.57 6.51 14.95
CA SER A 179 12.29 7.85 14.42
C SER A 179 12.32 8.96 15.47
N GLY A 180 11.74 8.72 16.65
CA GLY A 180 11.74 9.68 17.75
C GLY A 180 13.13 9.83 18.38
N ILE A 181 13.80 8.70 18.68
CA ILE A 181 15.14 8.69 19.30
C ILE A 181 16.16 9.42 18.41
N LEU A 182 16.13 9.19 17.11
CA LEU A 182 17.04 9.87 16.18
C LEU A 182 16.82 11.37 16.15
N LEU A 183 15.56 11.83 16.20
CA LEU A 183 15.26 13.27 16.22
C LEU A 183 15.56 13.95 17.54
N GLU A 184 15.63 13.22 18.63
CA GLU A 184 16.07 13.75 19.91
C GLU A 184 17.58 14.06 19.93
N HIS A 185 18.37 13.19 19.25
CA HIS A 185 19.84 13.28 19.30
C HIS A 185 20.45 13.89 18.03
N PHE A 186 19.74 13.94 16.93
CA PHE A 186 20.22 14.41 15.63
C PHE A 186 19.26 15.42 14.98
N THR A 187 19.81 16.27 14.12
CA THR A 187 19.01 17.20 13.32
C THR A 187 18.17 16.46 12.28
N THR A 188 17.06 17.09 11.84
CA THR A 188 16.21 16.61 10.75
C THR A 188 17.03 16.27 9.50
N ARG A 189 18.01 17.10 9.16
CA ARG A 189 18.91 16.91 8.00
C ARG A 189 19.80 15.68 8.13
N THR A 190 20.29 15.38 9.34
CA THR A 190 21.05 14.16 9.62
C THR A 190 20.17 12.91 9.41
N VAL A 191 18.91 12.96 9.86
CA VAL A 191 17.96 11.86 9.64
C VAL A 191 17.69 11.64 8.14
N PHE A 192 17.57 12.72 7.35
CA PHE A 192 17.43 12.61 5.89
C PHE A 192 18.67 12.00 5.24
N PHE A 193 19.88 12.41 5.71
CA PHE A 193 21.13 11.82 5.21
C PHE A 193 21.22 10.31 5.47
N ILE A 194 20.85 9.88 6.69
CA ILE A 194 20.76 8.45 7.03
C ILE A 194 19.72 7.77 6.14
N THR A 195 18.54 8.38 5.97
CA THR A 195 17.45 7.83 5.17
C THR A 195 17.84 7.66 3.70
N ALA A 196 18.71 8.52 3.17
CA ALA A 196 19.18 8.45 1.78
C ALA A 196 19.93 7.15 1.43
N SER A 197 20.47 6.44 2.43
CA SER A 197 21.14 5.16 2.23
C SER A 197 20.19 4.01 1.90
N PHE A 198 18.96 4.03 2.41
CA PHE A 198 18.01 2.92 2.27
C PHE A 198 17.52 2.70 0.83
N PRO A 199 17.15 3.73 0.03
CA PRO A 199 16.78 3.53 -1.36
C PRO A 199 17.89 2.87 -2.20
N LEU A 200 19.18 3.06 -1.84
CA LEU A 200 20.28 2.40 -2.54
C LEU A 200 20.26 0.87 -2.36
N ILE A 201 19.69 0.37 -1.26
CA ILE A 201 19.46 -1.06 -1.07
C ILE A 201 18.54 -1.61 -2.18
N VAL A 202 17.53 -0.84 -2.60
CA VAL A 202 16.65 -1.21 -3.74
C VAL A 202 17.45 -1.36 -5.02
N SER A 203 18.37 -0.40 -5.30
CA SER A 203 19.25 -0.46 -6.47
C SER A 203 20.18 -1.68 -6.43
N VAL A 204 20.72 -2.02 -5.26
CA VAL A 204 21.56 -3.21 -5.09
C VAL A 204 20.73 -4.48 -5.22
N ALA A 205 19.55 -4.54 -4.60
CA ALA A 205 18.65 -5.69 -4.66
C ALA A 205 18.24 -6.01 -6.10
N ALA A 206 18.09 -5.00 -6.96
CA ALA A 206 17.76 -5.19 -8.38
C ALA A 206 18.74 -6.12 -9.14
N TRP A 207 19.99 -6.18 -8.73
CA TRP A 207 21.00 -7.06 -9.36
C TRP A 207 20.76 -8.55 -9.09
N PHE A 208 20.05 -8.89 -8.03
CA PHE A 208 19.75 -10.27 -7.65
C PHE A 208 18.44 -10.79 -8.24
N ILE A 209 17.68 -9.95 -8.94
CA ILE A 209 16.44 -10.35 -9.63
C ILE A 209 16.83 -11.13 -10.89
N ALA A 210 16.25 -12.33 -11.04
CA ALA A 210 16.45 -13.17 -12.22
C ALA A 210 15.57 -12.66 -13.37
N GLU A 211 16.15 -11.90 -14.30
CA GLU A 211 15.44 -11.40 -15.49
C GLU A 211 16.25 -11.67 -16.75
N SER A 212 15.58 -12.28 -17.75
CA SER A 212 16.17 -12.50 -19.08
C SER A 212 15.93 -11.29 -19.97
N PRO A 213 16.93 -10.89 -20.80
CA PRO A 213 16.74 -9.81 -21.74
C PRO A 213 15.64 -10.13 -22.75
N VAL A 214 14.83 -9.13 -23.08
CA VAL A 214 13.78 -9.24 -24.10
C VAL A 214 14.45 -9.33 -25.46
N ASN A 215 14.35 -10.49 -26.13
CA ASN A 215 14.85 -10.65 -27.49
C ASN A 215 14.02 -9.79 -28.44
N GLN A 216 14.67 -8.88 -29.19
CA GLN A 216 14.04 -7.98 -30.16
C GLN A 216 13.54 -8.68 -31.43
N GLU A 217 13.72 -9.99 -31.56
CA GLU A 217 13.42 -10.74 -32.79
C GLU A 217 11.95 -11.08 -33.05
N THR A 218 11.04 -10.72 -32.14
CA THR A 218 9.58 -10.90 -32.36
C THR A 218 8.89 -9.60 -32.72
N ASN A 219 9.31 -8.96 -33.82
CA ASN A 219 8.64 -7.77 -34.37
C ASN A 219 7.23 -8.04 -34.94
N ASP A 220 6.79 -9.30 -35.00
CA ASP A 220 5.42 -9.65 -35.46
C ASP A 220 4.36 -9.62 -34.35
N THR A 221 4.77 -9.41 -33.07
CA THR A 221 3.83 -9.36 -31.94
C THR A 221 3.21 -7.99 -31.67
N ASN A 222 3.66 -6.92 -32.32
CA ASN A 222 3.13 -5.57 -32.09
C ASN A 222 1.64 -5.47 -32.44
N ASN A 223 1.18 -6.13 -33.49
CA ASN A 223 -0.25 -6.13 -33.86
C ASN A 223 -1.12 -6.94 -32.89
N THR A 224 -0.60 -8.00 -32.32
CA THR A 224 -1.34 -8.84 -31.34
C THR A 224 -1.33 -8.20 -29.95
N GLN A 225 -0.25 -7.51 -29.55
CA GLN A 225 -0.20 -6.76 -28.30
C GLN A 225 -1.11 -5.52 -28.32
N ASP A 226 -1.13 -4.74 -29.42
CA ASP A 226 -2.02 -3.60 -29.59
C ASP A 226 -3.51 -3.99 -29.58
N LEU A 227 -3.85 -5.12 -30.18
CA LEU A 227 -5.20 -5.68 -30.13
C LEU A 227 -5.55 -6.15 -28.71
N SER A 228 -4.59 -6.75 -27.99
CA SER A 228 -4.75 -7.19 -26.61
C SER A 228 -4.96 -5.99 -25.67
N ILE A 229 -4.16 -4.95 -25.77
CA ILE A 229 -4.29 -3.72 -24.94
C ILE A 229 -5.62 -3.03 -25.21
N LYS A 230 -6.02 -2.86 -26.48
CA LYS A 230 -7.32 -2.27 -26.81
C LYS A 230 -8.49 -3.10 -26.29
N HIS A 231 -8.36 -4.42 -26.32
CA HIS A 231 -9.36 -5.33 -25.77
C HIS A 231 -9.45 -5.23 -24.25
N GLN A 232 -8.32 -5.22 -23.55
CA GLN A 232 -8.26 -5.03 -22.10
C GLN A 232 -8.81 -3.67 -21.67
N LEU A 233 -8.47 -2.58 -22.38
CA LEU A 233 -9.03 -1.24 -22.12
C LEU A 233 -10.55 -1.21 -22.33
N LYS A 234 -11.06 -1.92 -23.36
CA LYS A 234 -12.49 -2.03 -23.59
C LYS A 234 -13.18 -2.80 -22.46
N GLN A 235 -12.61 -3.93 -22.04
CA GLN A 235 -13.12 -4.72 -20.91
C GLN A 235 -13.08 -3.91 -19.61
N LEU A 236 -11.98 -3.21 -19.33
CA LEU A 236 -11.85 -2.33 -18.17
C LEU A 236 -12.91 -1.23 -18.18
N ARG A 237 -13.12 -0.56 -19.32
CA ARG A 237 -14.16 0.45 -19.46
C ARG A 237 -15.56 -0.13 -19.24
N GLN A 238 -15.84 -1.33 -19.73
CA GLN A 238 -17.10 -2.02 -19.50
C GLN A 238 -17.27 -2.38 -18.02
N ALA A 239 -16.22 -2.89 -17.37
CA ALA A 239 -16.25 -3.21 -15.95
C ALA A 239 -16.54 -1.96 -15.10
N VAL A 240 -15.79 -0.87 -15.31
CA VAL A 240 -15.97 0.39 -14.56
C VAL A 240 -17.36 1.02 -14.80
N SER A 241 -17.98 0.76 -15.94
CA SER A 241 -19.34 1.25 -16.23
C SER A 241 -20.45 0.49 -15.49
N GLN A 242 -20.15 -0.67 -14.89
CA GLN A 242 -21.15 -1.45 -14.14
C GLN A 242 -21.46 -0.78 -12.81
N LYS A 243 -22.75 -0.61 -12.51
CA LYS A 243 -23.21 -0.03 -11.23
C LYS A 243 -22.73 -0.83 -10.00
N THR A 244 -22.56 -2.12 -10.17
CA THR A 244 -22.04 -3.04 -9.15
C THR A 244 -20.58 -2.78 -8.77
N ILE A 245 -19.82 -2.08 -9.60
CA ILE A 245 -18.41 -1.74 -9.38
C ILE A 245 -18.26 -0.28 -8.97
N TRP A 246 -18.80 0.66 -9.77
CA TRP A 246 -18.54 2.06 -9.51
C TRP A 246 -19.27 2.61 -8.27
N LEU A 247 -20.46 2.09 -7.90
CA LEU A 247 -21.17 2.55 -6.70
C LEU A 247 -20.40 2.21 -5.41
N PRO A 248 -19.93 0.96 -5.19
CA PRO A 248 -19.08 0.67 -4.03
C PRO A 248 -17.77 1.44 -4.06
N ALA A 249 -17.15 1.61 -5.24
CA ALA A 249 -15.92 2.41 -5.37
C ALA A 249 -16.15 3.88 -4.99
N ALA A 250 -17.27 4.48 -5.44
CA ALA A 250 -17.67 5.83 -5.06
C ALA A 250 -17.96 5.95 -3.55
N PHE A 251 -18.59 4.93 -2.95
CA PHE A 251 -18.77 4.89 -1.49
C PHE A 251 -17.44 4.95 -0.76
N VAL A 252 -16.48 4.10 -1.14
CA VAL A 252 -15.15 4.08 -0.53
C VAL A 252 -14.40 5.38 -0.78
N PHE A 253 -14.54 5.96 -1.99
CA PHE A 253 -13.98 7.27 -2.29
C PHE A 253 -14.51 8.35 -1.32
N ILE A 254 -15.82 8.46 -1.14
CA ILE A 254 -16.44 9.42 -0.22
C ILE A 254 -15.97 9.16 1.23
N LEU A 255 -15.87 7.89 1.62
CA LEU A 255 -15.41 7.50 2.95
C LEU A 255 -13.97 7.96 3.23
N GLN A 256 -13.08 7.79 2.27
CA GLN A 256 -11.66 8.15 2.41
C GLN A 256 -11.36 9.61 2.07
N ALA A 257 -12.23 10.32 1.36
CA ALA A 257 -12.08 11.73 1.02
C ALA A 257 -12.55 12.68 2.15
N THR A 258 -12.98 12.14 3.30
CA THR A 258 -13.32 12.97 4.47
C THR A 258 -12.10 13.74 4.96
N PRO A 259 -12.24 15.03 5.33
CA PRO A 259 -11.12 15.90 5.68
C PRO A 259 -10.33 15.37 6.87
N THR A 260 -8.99 15.51 6.81
CA THR A 260 -8.09 15.14 7.90
C THR A 260 -7.65 16.35 8.73
N ALA A 261 -7.43 16.15 10.04
CA ALA A 261 -6.85 17.11 10.96
C ALA A 261 -5.39 16.77 11.34
N GLU A 262 -4.75 15.80 10.68
CA GLU A 262 -3.46 15.23 11.08
C GLU A 262 -2.38 16.32 11.26
N SER A 263 -2.27 17.25 10.31
CA SER A 263 -1.27 18.31 10.38
C SER A 263 -1.54 19.29 11.54
N ALA A 264 -2.79 19.73 11.72
CA ALA A 264 -3.15 20.61 12.84
C ALA A 264 -2.89 19.95 14.20
N PHE A 265 -3.20 18.65 14.28
CA PHE A 265 -3.00 17.90 15.52
C PHE A 265 -1.50 17.69 15.82
N PHE A 266 -0.67 17.48 14.80
CA PHE A 266 0.79 17.43 14.97
C PHE A 266 1.33 18.75 15.54
N TYR A 267 0.90 19.90 15.02
CA TYR A 267 1.30 21.21 15.53
C TYR A 267 0.78 21.46 16.95
N PHE A 268 -0.46 21.12 17.22
CA PHE A 268 -1.03 21.21 18.57
C PHE A 268 -0.24 20.37 19.57
N SER A 269 0.08 19.14 19.22
CA SER A 269 0.86 18.23 20.07
C SER A 269 2.26 18.75 20.37
N THR A 270 2.92 19.38 19.40
CA THR A 270 4.30 19.86 19.55
C THR A 270 4.39 21.26 20.16
N ASN A 271 3.48 22.18 19.79
CA ASN A 271 3.58 23.58 20.17
C ASN A 271 2.75 23.92 21.41
N GLU A 272 1.59 23.27 21.61
CA GLU A 272 0.70 23.53 22.76
C GLU A 272 0.90 22.51 23.89
N LEU A 273 0.98 21.20 23.54
CA LEU A 273 1.20 20.15 24.53
C LEU A 273 2.68 19.91 24.83
N HIS A 274 3.59 20.50 24.04
CA HIS A 274 5.04 20.37 24.16
C HIS A 274 5.55 18.91 24.14
N PHE A 275 4.91 18.08 23.30
CA PHE A 275 5.37 16.69 23.14
C PHE A 275 6.70 16.64 22.42
N GLU A 276 7.66 15.97 23.04
CA GLU A 276 8.99 15.75 22.50
C GLU A 276 8.99 14.74 21.36
N PRO A 277 9.96 14.79 20.43
CA PRO A 277 10.08 13.84 19.31
C PRO A 277 10.14 12.38 19.77
N GLU A 278 10.80 12.11 20.90
CA GLU A 278 10.87 10.76 21.48
C GLU A 278 9.47 10.24 21.86
N PHE A 279 8.64 11.05 22.49
CA PHE A 279 7.28 10.66 22.85
C PHE A 279 6.43 10.39 21.60
N LEU A 280 6.53 11.25 20.56
CA LEU A 280 5.84 11.01 19.28
C LEU A 280 6.32 9.73 18.60
N GLY A 281 7.59 9.36 18.73
CA GLY A 281 8.12 8.08 18.31
C GLY A 281 7.49 6.90 19.07
N ARG A 282 7.32 7.04 20.40
CA ARG A 282 6.63 6.02 21.23
C ARG A 282 5.15 5.87 20.83
N VAL A 283 4.45 6.97 20.56
CA VAL A 283 3.07 6.93 20.04
C VAL A 283 3.02 6.17 18.73
N ARG A 284 3.98 6.42 17.80
CA ARG A 284 4.07 5.67 16.54
C ARG A 284 4.31 4.18 16.74
N LEU A 285 5.15 3.79 17.67
CA LEU A 285 5.38 2.39 17.98
C LEU A 285 4.08 1.73 18.48
N VAL A 286 3.39 2.38 19.42
CA VAL A 286 2.12 1.89 19.97
C VAL A 286 1.05 1.79 18.87
N THR A 287 0.92 2.80 18.01
CA THR A 287 -0.05 2.76 16.90
C THR A 287 0.31 1.71 15.85
N SER A 288 1.60 1.44 15.58
CA SER A 288 2.01 0.36 14.69
C SER A 288 1.59 -1.01 15.24
N LEU A 289 1.77 -1.24 16.55
CA LEU A 289 1.30 -2.46 17.22
C LEU A 289 -0.23 -2.53 17.26
N ALA A 290 -0.89 -1.40 17.52
CA ALA A 290 -2.34 -1.28 17.50
C ALA A 290 -2.95 -1.61 16.13
N SER A 291 -2.26 -1.21 15.05
CA SER A 291 -2.65 -1.57 13.68
C SER A 291 -2.67 -3.08 13.47
N LEU A 292 -1.63 -3.78 13.93
CA LEU A 292 -1.57 -5.25 13.86
C LEU A 292 -2.71 -5.89 14.68
N LEU A 293 -3.01 -5.34 15.86
CA LEU A 293 -4.14 -5.80 16.69
C LEU A 293 -5.47 -5.58 15.98
N GLY A 294 -5.67 -4.43 15.33
CA GLY A 294 -6.89 -4.14 14.54
C GLY A 294 -7.07 -5.11 13.38
N ILE A 295 -6.00 -5.41 12.64
CA ILE A 295 -6.00 -6.43 11.57
C ILE A 295 -6.36 -7.80 12.14
N TRP A 296 -5.75 -8.20 13.26
CA TRP A 296 -6.01 -9.48 13.90
C TRP A 296 -7.47 -9.60 14.36
N ILE A 297 -8.04 -8.55 14.99
CA ILE A 297 -9.45 -8.51 15.40
C ILE A 297 -10.36 -8.68 14.18
N PHE A 298 -10.10 -7.94 13.10
CA PHE A 298 -10.87 -8.06 11.87
C PHE A 298 -10.84 -9.49 11.32
N GLN A 299 -9.65 -10.06 11.17
CA GLN A 299 -9.47 -11.41 10.62
C GLN A 299 -10.10 -12.49 11.50
N ARG A 300 -10.05 -12.33 12.80
CA ARG A 300 -10.54 -13.35 13.75
C ARG A 300 -12.06 -13.32 13.95
N PHE A 301 -12.67 -12.13 13.95
CA PHE A 301 -14.06 -11.95 14.38
C PHE A 301 -14.96 -11.30 13.31
N LEU A 302 -14.44 -10.49 12.42
CA LEU A 302 -15.24 -9.63 11.57
C LEU A 302 -15.20 -10.00 10.06
N LYS A 303 -14.34 -10.88 9.62
CA LYS A 303 -14.19 -11.25 8.21
C LYS A 303 -15.45 -11.82 7.55
N SER A 304 -16.37 -12.38 8.33
CA SER A 304 -17.65 -12.95 7.87
C SER A 304 -18.84 -12.01 8.02
N VAL A 305 -18.62 -10.80 8.56
CA VAL A 305 -19.67 -9.80 8.74
C VAL A 305 -19.94 -9.10 7.40
N SER A 306 -21.22 -8.83 7.08
CA SER A 306 -21.57 -8.13 5.83
C SER A 306 -20.96 -6.74 5.75
N PHE A 307 -20.54 -6.32 4.55
CA PHE A 307 -19.91 -5.01 4.34
C PHE A 307 -20.73 -3.83 4.86
N ARG A 308 -22.05 -3.85 4.65
CA ARG A 308 -22.94 -2.78 5.13
C ARG A 308 -22.92 -2.64 6.64
N LEU A 309 -22.95 -3.76 7.34
CA LEU A 309 -22.95 -3.76 8.80
C LEU A 309 -21.61 -3.30 9.36
N ILE A 310 -20.50 -3.83 8.79
CA ILE A 310 -19.18 -3.48 9.30
C ILE A 310 -18.83 -2.02 9.03
N PHE A 311 -19.06 -1.50 7.80
CA PHE A 311 -18.86 -0.08 7.50
C PHE A 311 -19.78 0.82 8.31
N GLY A 312 -21.06 0.44 8.48
CA GLY A 312 -22.01 1.20 9.28
C GLY A 312 -21.54 1.35 10.72
N TRP A 313 -21.30 0.25 11.42
CA TRP A 313 -20.90 0.29 12.83
C TRP A 313 -19.49 0.83 13.04
N SER A 314 -18.51 0.43 12.22
CA SER A 314 -17.14 0.93 12.38
C SER A 314 -17.06 2.44 12.19
N THR A 315 -17.80 3.00 11.22
CA THR A 315 -17.84 4.45 10.99
C THR A 315 -18.48 5.19 12.16
N VAL A 316 -19.61 4.71 12.69
CA VAL A 316 -20.26 5.33 13.85
C VAL A 316 -19.36 5.26 15.08
N ILE A 317 -18.79 4.09 15.38
CA ILE A 317 -17.92 3.91 16.53
C ILE A 317 -16.66 4.77 16.38
N SER A 318 -16.05 4.82 15.19
CA SER A 318 -14.88 5.66 14.93
C SER A 318 -15.21 7.15 15.11
N ALA A 319 -16.38 7.61 14.65
CA ALA A 319 -16.80 9.00 14.85
C ALA A 319 -16.99 9.33 16.34
N VAL A 320 -17.63 8.44 17.10
CA VAL A 320 -17.83 8.62 18.56
C VAL A 320 -16.49 8.62 19.29
N LEU A 321 -15.62 7.66 19.00
CA LEU A 321 -14.28 7.57 19.59
C LEU A 321 -13.40 8.74 19.15
N GLY A 322 -13.50 9.21 17.91
CA GLY A 322 -12.76 10.38 17.43
C GLY A 322 -13.14 11.67 18.18
N MET A 323 -14.36 11.73 18.76
CA MET A 323 -14.76 12.88 19.61
C MET A 323 -14.04 12.89 20.96
N THR A 324 -13.42 11.78 21.41
CA THR A 324 -12.60 11.79 22.64
C THR A 324 -11.40 12.72 22.51
N MET A 325 -10.91 12.93 21.28
CA MET A 325 -9.85 13.92 20.99
C MET A 325 -10.20 15.34 21.43
N LEU A 326 -11.49 15.69 21.50
CA LEU A 326 -11.94 16.95 22.03
C LEU A 326 -11.55 17.15 23.51
N LEU A 327 -11.49 16.07 24.29
CA LEU A 327 -11.06 16.15 25.69
C LEU A 327 -9.60 16.63 25.81
N LEU A 328 -8.76 16.20 24.87
CA LEU A 328 -7.37 16.66 24.83
C LEU A 328 -7.25 18.11 24.32
N VAL A 329 -7.97 18.43 23.22
CA VAL A 329 -7.94 19.76 22.61
C VAL A 329 -8.49 20.85 23.53
N THR A 330 -9.48 20.51 24.34
CA THR A 330 -10.07 21.43 25.34
C THR A 330 -9.42 21.34 26.72
N HIS A 331 -8.34 20.55 26.87
CA HIS A 331 -7.68 20.25 28.14
C HIS A 331 -8.60 19.67 29.24
N THR A 332 -9.76 19.15 28.86
CA THR A 332 -10.73 18.55 29.81
C THR A 332 -10.18 17.26 30.45
N ASN A 333 -9.29 16.55 29.75
CA ASN A 333 -8.56 15.39 30.30
C ASN A 333 -7.81 15.75 31.58
N ARG A 334 -7.21 16.96 31.68
CA ARG A 334 -6.52 17.45 32.88
C ARG A 334 -7.50 17.65 34.05
N ALA A 335 -8.72 18.14 33.77
CA ALA A 335 -9.76 18.26 34.78
C ALA A 335 -10.25 16.88 35.31
N LEU A 336 -10.13 15.84 34.47
CA LEU A 336 -10.40 14.44 34.85
C LEU A 336 -9.22 13.78 35.58
N GLY A 337 -8.10 14.48 35.81
CA GLY A 337 -6.90 13.96 36.44
C GLY A 337 -6.05 13.05 35.54
N ILE A 338 -6.25 13.11 34.21
CA ILE A 338 -5.50 12.31 33.25
C ILE A 338 -4.46 13.20 32.57
N ASP A 339 -3.18 12.82 32.66
CA ASP A 339 -2.06 13.48 32.00
C ASP A 339 -2.16 13.40 30.48
N ASP A 340 -1.71 14.44 29.76
CA ASP A 340 -1.84 14.57 28.30
C ASP A 340 -1.13 13.44 27.55
N HIS A 341 0.04 12.99 28.04
CA HIS A 341 0.82 11.93 27.40
C HIS A 341 0.08 10.59 27.48
N TRP A 342 -0.46 10.24 28.66
CA TRP A 342 -1.21 9.01 28.83
C TRP A 342 -2.52 9.02 28.07
N PHE A 343 -3.21 10.18 28.07
CA PHE A 343 -4.45 10.33 27.29
C PHE A 343 -4.17 10.17 25.80
N SER A 344 -3.18 10.90 25.25
CA SER A 344 -2.82 10.84 23.84
C SER A 344 -2.40 9.43 23.40
N LEU A 345 -1.64 8.71 24.24
CA LEU A 345 -1.22 7.34 23.94
C LEU A 345 -2.40 6.37 23.88
N GLY A 346 -3.31 6.45 24.87
CA GLY A 346 -4.51 5.60 24.95
C GLY A 346 -5.50 5.89 23.82
N ASP A 347 -5.76 7.16 23.55
CA ASP A 347 -6.64 7.62 22.48
C ASP A 347 -6.11 7.19 21.10
N SER A 348 -4.83 7.43 20.82
CA SER A 348 -4.17 7.03 19.58
C SER A 348 -4.20 5.51 19.37
N LEU A 349 -4.03 4.71 20.43
CA LEU A 349 -4.13 3.26 20.36
C LEU A 349 -5.53 2.82 19.94
N ILE A 350 -6.55 3.33 20.61
CA ILE A 350 -7.96 2.94 20.37
C ILE A 350 -8.39 3.37 18.97
N LEU A 351 -8.11 4.61 18.58
CA LEU A 351 -8.43 5.15 17.25
C LEU A 351 -7.73 4.37 16.14
N THR A 352 -6.48 3.97 16.35
CA THR A 352 -5.74 3.17 15.36
C THR A 352 -6.33 1.77 15.19
N VAL A 353 -6.67 1.08 16.29
CA VAL A 353 -7.34 -0.23 16.20
C VAL A 353 -8.63 -0.12 15.41
N MET A 354 -9.47 0.88 15.74
CA MET A 354 -10.75 1.10 15.05
C MET A 354 -10.57 1.50 13.59
N GLY A 355 -9.59 2.35 13.31
CA GLY A 355 -9.24 2.74 11.95
C GLY A 355 -8.85 1.55 11.08
N GLN A 356 -8.07 0.61 11.62
CA GLN A 356 -7.71 -0.62 10.90
C GLN A 356 -8.91 -1.55 10.69
N ILE A 357 -9.78 -1.68 11.68
CA ILE A 357 -11.02 -2.45 11.55
C ILE A 357 -11.92 -1.85 10.44
N ALA A 358 -11.98 -0.53 10.33
CA ALA A 358 -12.73 0.16 9.28
C ALA A 358 -12.07 0.07 7.90
N TYR A 359 -10.72 0.01 7.84
CA TYR A 359 -9.97 -0.02 6.60
C TYR A 359 -9.90 -1.42 5.96
N MET A 360 -9.80 -2.49 6.74
CA MET A 360 -9.69 -3.85 6.21
C MET A 360 -10.82 -4.24 5.24
N PRO A 361 -12.11 -3.92 5.49
CA PRO A 361 -13.19 -4.19 4.55
C PRO A 361 -13.03 -3.49 3.21
N VAL A 362 -12.35 -2.33 3.16
CA VAL A 362 -12.08 -1.59 1.91
C VAL A 362 -11.24 -2.44 0.96
N LEU A 363 -10.17 -3.05 1.47
CA LEU A 363 -9.28 -3.90 0.68
C LEU A 363 -10.00 -5.17 0.20
N VAL A 364 -10.77 -5.80 1.10
CA VAL A 364 -11.55 -7.00 0.76
C VAL A 364 -12.63 -6.68 -0.28
N LEU A 365 -13.31 -5.55 -0.14
CA LEU A 365 -14.31 -5.08 -1.10
C LEU A 365 -13.68 -4.81 -2.46
N ALA A 366 -12.54 -4.10 -2.50
CA ALA A 366 -11.83 -3.83 -3.75
C ALA A 366 -11.45 -5.12 -4.49
N ALA A 367 -10.94 -6.12 -3.77
CA ALA A 367 -10.61 -7.41 -4.37
C ALA A 367 -11.86 -8.14 -4.91
N ARG A 368 -12.99 -8.12 -4.18
CA ARG A 368 -14.25 -8.74 -4.59
C ARG A 368 -14.94 -8.03 -5.77
N LEU A 369 -14.70 -6.75 -5.97
CA LEU A 369 -15.25 -5.99 -7.10
C LEU A 369 -14.58 -6.30 -8.44
N CYS A 370 -13.50 -7.05 -8.46
CA CYS A 370 -12.73 -7.34 -9.65
C CYS A 370 -13.23 -8.63 -10.34
N PRO A 371 -13.89 -8.54 -11.52
CA PRO A 371 -14.35 -9.72 -12.26
C PRO A 371 -13.18 -10.45 -12.90
N PRO A 372 -13.35 -11.77 -13.21
CA PRO A 372 -12.35 -12.59 -13.91
C PRO A 372 -11.91 -11.96 -15.23
N GLY A 373 -10.60 -11.97 -15.47
CA GLY A 373 -9.96 -11.49 -16.71
C GLY A 373 -9.44 -10.06 -16.70
N VAL A 374 -9.83 -9.23 -15.72
CA VAL A 374 -9.33 -7.85 -15.55
C VAL A 374 -8.96 -7.53 -14.09
N GLU A 375 -8.81 -8.57 -13.25
CA GLU A 375 -8.66 -8.42 -11.79
C GLU A 375 -7.52 -7.48 -11.42
N ALA A 376 -6.32 -7.72 -11.94
CA ALA A 376 -5.14 -6.94 -11.57
C ALA A 376 -5.26 -5.46 -11.98
N THR A 377 -5.75 -5.23 -13.21
CA THR A 377 -5.87 -3.86 -13.76
C THR A 377 -6.97 -3.08 -13.05
N LEU A 378 -8.11 -3.71 -12.80
CA LEU A 378 -9.22 -3.05 -12.09
C LEU A 378 -8.87 -2.82 -10.62
N PHE A 379 -8.22 -3.76 -9.95
CA PHE A 379 -7.74 -3.58 -8.57
C PHE A 379 -6.76 -2.42 -8.48
N ALA A 380 -5.78 -2.35 -9.38
CA ALA A 380 -4.83 -1.23 -9.44
C ALA A 380 -5.54 0.12 -9.67
N LEU A 381 -6.56 0.15 -10.53
CA LEU A 381 -7.37 1.34 -10.76
C LEU A 381 -8.15 1.75 -9.51
N LEU A 382 -8.80 0.79 -8.82
CA LEU A 382 -9.51 1.06 -7.56
C LEU A 382 -8.57 1.61 -6.50
N MET A 383 -7.38 1.03 -6.35
CA MET A 383 -6.36 1.53 -5.42
C MET A 383 -5.92 2.95 -5.79
N SER A 384 -5.79 3.27 -7.08
CA SER A 384 -5.48 4.63 -7.53
C SER A 384 -6.60 5.63 -7.20
N VAL A 385 -7.86 5.22 -7.33
CA VAL A 385 -9.02 6.03 -6.92
C VAL A 385 -9.03 6.26 -5.41
N PHE A 386 -8.66 5.26 -4.62
CA PHE A 386 -8.59 5.39 -3.16
C PHE A 386 -7.42 6.29 -2.73
N ASN A 387 -6.28 6.21 -3.41
CA ASN A 387 -5.17 7.15 -3.20
C ASN A 387 -5.56 8.59 -3.55
N LEU A 388 -6.34 8.78 -4.62
CA LEU A 388 -6.92 10.09 -4.95
C LEU A 388 -7.85 10.60 -3.84
N ALA A 389 -8.67 9.72 -3.24
CA ALA A 389 -9.51 10.12 -2.11
C ALA A 389 -8.68 10.60 -0.91
N GLY A 390 -7.58 9.91 -0.60
CA GLY A 390 -6.62 10.34 0.44
C GLY A 390 -6.02 11.72 0.15
N MET A 391 -5.61 11.99 -1.11
CA MET A 391 -5.16 13.32 -1.52
C MET A 391 -6.26 14.38 -1.27
N VAL A 392 -7.48 14.12 -1.71
CA VAL A 392 -8.63 15.02 -1.50
C VAL A 392 -8.89 15.27 -0.02
N SER A 393 -8.70 14.26 0.83
CA SER A 393 -8.80 14.38 2.29
C SER A 393 -7.81 15.40 2.86
N TYR A 394 -6.54 15.38 2.42
CA TYR A 394 -5.53 16.36 2.84
C TYR A 394 -5.88 17.79 2.38
N GLU A 395 -6.33 17.94 1.12
CA GLU A 395 -6.70 19.25 0.58
C GLU A 395 -7.95 19.82 1.27
N PHE A 396 -8.96 19.02 1.55
CA PHE A 396 -10.12 19.46 2.32
C PHE A 396 -9.74 19.82 3.74
N GLY A 397 -8.86 19.06 4.38
CA GLY A 397 -8.29 19.41 5.68
C GLY A 397 -7.58 20.77 5.64
N ALA A 398 -6.73 21.01 4.63
CA ALA A 398 -6.01 22.26 4.44
C ALA A 398 -6.96 23.47 4.30
N ILE A 399 -8.00 23.34 3.47
CA ILE A 399 -9.01 24.39 3.24
C ILE A 399 -9.74 24.72 4.54
N ILE A 400 -10.19 23.72 5.28
CA ILE A 400 -10.93 23.93 6.54
C ILE A 400 -10.01 24.57 7.59
N MET A 401 -8.75 24.09 7.74
CA MET A 401 -7.77 24.69 8.65
C MET A 401 -7.53 26.16 8.32
N HIS A 402 -7.40 26.50 7.04
CA HIS A 402 -7.23 27.88 6.59
C HIS A 402 -8.44 28.76 6.93
N TRP A 403 -9.66 28.29 6.69
CA TRP A 403 -10.89 29.02 6.99
C TRP A 403 -11.13 29.23 8.49
N LEU A 404 -10.72 28.25 9.31
CA LEU A 404 -10.82 28.33 10.75
C LEU A 404 -9.69 29.17 11.40
N GLY A 405 -8.72 29.64 10.61
CA GLY A 405 -7.58 30.44 11.10
C GLY A 405 -6.65 29.65 12.01
N ILE A 406 -6.53 28.33 11.81
CA ILE A 406 -5.62 27.47 12.58
C ILE A 406 -4.22 27.68 12.04
N THR A 407 -3.31 28.12 12.92
CA THR A 407 -1.91 28.40 12.62
C THR A 407 -0.99 27.60 13.55
N GLU A 408 0.31 27.83 13.44
CA GLU A 408 1.32 27.22 14.30
C GLU A 408 1.21 27.63 15.79
N SER A 409 0.52 28.73 16.08
CA SER A 409 0.37 29.32 17.42
C SER A 409 -1.08 29.57 17.85
N ASN A 410 -2.04 29.38 16.96
CA ASN A 410 -3.46 29.57 17.25
C ASN A 410 -4.26 28.28 17.03
N PHE A 411 -4.70 27.68 18.13
CA PHE A 411 -5.49 26.46 18.17
C PHE A 411 -6.91 26.67 18.71
N ASP A 412 -7.38 27.93 18.88
CA ASP A 412 -8.69 28.25 19.46
C ASP A 412 -9.86 27.57 18.74
N SER A 413 -9.74 27.41 17.41
CA SER A 413 -10.76 26.76 16.58
C SER A 413 -10.47 25.27 16.31
N LEU A 414 -9.44 24.67 16.93
CA LEU A 414 -9.07 23.28 16.67
C LEU A 414 -10.19 22.30 17.05
N TRP A 415 -10.94 22.59 18.11
CA TRP A 415 -12.09 21.78 18.50
C TRP A 415 -13.20 21.75 17.43
N ILE A 416 -13.37 22.85 16.68
CA ILE A 416 -14.31 22.90 15.54
C ILE A 416 -13.81 22.01 14.42
N LEU A 417 -12.52 22.07 14.09
CA LEU A 417 -11.91 21.22 13.07
C LEU A 417 -12.10 19.73 13.43
N VAL A 418 -11.77 19.33 14.67
CA VAL A 418 -11.94 17.96 15.15
C VAL A 418 -13.41 17.52 15.06
N THR A 419 -14.34 18.41 15.40
CA THR A 419 -15.77 18.14 15.30
C THR A 419 -16.20 17.95 13.84
N ILE A 420 -15.80 18.84 12.93
CA ILE A 420 -16.11 18.75 11.49
C ILE A 420 -15.54 17.48 10.89
N THR A 421 -14.26 17.19 11.14
CA THR A 421 -13.60 15.99 10.58
C THR A 421 -14.28 14.71 11.06
N ASN A 422 -14.59 14.58 12.36
CA ASN A 422 -15.25 13.39 12.88
C ASN A 422 -16.72 13.26 12.42
N LEU A 423 -17.48 14.36 12.35
CA LEU A 423 -18.86 14.32 11.85
C LEU A 423 -18.92 14.04 10.35
N SER A 424 -17.93 14.53 9.58
CA SER A 424 -17.88 14.27 8.14
C SER A 424 -17.70 12.78 7.81
N THR A 425 -17.06 12.00 8.71
CA THR A 425 -16.93 10.55 8.52
C THR A 425 -18.29 9.83 8.52
N LEU A 426 -19.35 10.46 9.01
CA LEU A 426 -20.71 9.91 8.99
C LEU A 426 -21.41 10.13 7.63
N LEU A 427 -20.93 11.05 6.78
CA LEU A 427 -21.55 11.34 5.48
C LEU A 427 -21.71 10.08 4.59
N PRO A 428 -20.72 9.19 4.49
CA PRO A 428 -20.84 7.98 3.66
C PRO A 428 -21.99 7.07 4.07
N LEU A 429 -22.46 7.14 5.33
CA LEU A 429 -23.55 6.30 5.83
C LEU A 429 -24.86 6.48 5.03
N VAL A 430 -25.09 7.66 4.46
CA VAL A 430 -26.24 7.95 3.58
C VAL A 430 -26.17 7.05 2.33
N PHE A 431 -24.98 6.66 1.90
CA PHE A 431 -24.72 5.88 0.70
C PHE A 431 -24.46 4.39 0.98
N LEU A 432 -24.69 3.88 2.18
CA LEU A 432 -24.52 2.47 2.53
C LEU A 432 -25.27 1.51 1.57
N ASN A 433 -26.36 1.97 0.97
CA ASN A 433 -27.10 1.20 0.00
C ASN A 433 -26.35 0.96 -1.34
N TRP A 434 -25.26 1.69 -1.58
CA TRP A 434 -24.39 1.46 -2.75
C TRP A 434 -23.51 0.21 -2.59
N LEU A 435 -23.36 -0.27 -1.37
CA LEU A 435 -22.63 -1.51 -1.10
C LEU A 435 -23.48 -2.74 -1.41
N PRO A 436 -22.89 -3.85 -1.84
CA PRO A 436 -23.59 -5.10 -2.07
C PRO A 436 -24.31 -5.58 -0.79
N LYS A 437 -25.48 -6.21 -0.94
CA LYS A 437 -26.26 -6.72 0.22
C LYS A 437 -25.70 -8.03 0.76
N ASP A 438 -25.23 -8.88 -0.12
CA ASP A 438 -24.72 -10.22 0.15
C ASP A 438 -23.40 -10.45 -0.60
N ASP A 439 -22.79 -11.61 -0.42
CA ASP A 439 -21.54 -12.06 -1.06
C ASP A 439 -21.64 -12.25 -2.61
N THR A 440 -22.57 -11.53 -3.26
CA THR A 440 -22.71 -11.56 -4.71
C THR A 440 -21.46 -11.02 -5.37
N GLN A 441 -20.70 -11.91 -5.98
CA GLN A 441 -19.64 -11.54 -6.92
C GLN A 441 -20.28 -10.74 -8.08
N PRO A 442 -19.58 -9.74 -8.66
CA PRO A 442 -20.02 -9.09 -9.89
C PRO A 442 -20.29 -10.17 -10.96
N GLU A 443 -21.37 -9.99 -11.74
CA GLU A 443 -21.61 -10.86 -12.89
C GLU A 443 -20.37 -10.89 -13.78
N ALA A 444 -19.94 -12.10 -14.14
CA ALA A 444 -18.85 -12.29 -15.08
C ALA A 444 -19.17 -11.44 -16.34
N LEU A 445 -18.18 -10.69 -16.81
CA LEU A 445 -18.33 -9.97 -18.07
C LEU A 445 -18.82 -10.94 -19.16
N PRO A 446 -19.84 -10.60 -19.97
CA PRO A 446 -20.29 -11.47 -21.03
C PRO A 446 -19.09 -11.79 -21.93
N THR A 447 -18.59 -12.99 -21.82
CA THR A 447 -17.58 -13.54 -22.71
C THR A 447 -18.18 -13.72 -24.08
N ASN A 448 -18.24 -12.64 -24.88
CA ASN A 448 -18.30 -12.74 -26.33
C ASN A 448 -16.90 -13.11 -26.86
N SER A 449 -16.24 -14.03 -26.22
CA SER A 449 -15.07 -14.71 -26.74
C SER A 449 -15.55 -16.06 -27.26
N GLU A 450 -15.79 -16.14 -28.56
CA GLU A 450 -15.52 -17.38 -29.27
C GLU A 450 -14.17 -17.93 -28.74
N PRO A 451 -14.04 -19.24 -28.57
CA PRO A 451 -12.86 -19.82 -27.94
C PRO A 451 -11.63 -19.63 -28.81
N PHE A 452 -10.95 -18.48 -28.65
CA PHE A 452 -9.66 -18.19 -29.28
C PHE A 452 -8.55 -19.19 -28.84
N ILE A 453 -8.81 -19.92 -27.75
CA ILE A 453 -7.88 -20.94 -27.22
C ILE A 453 -8.00 -22.25 -28.03
N GLN A 454 -9.10 -22.51 -28.76
CA GLN A 454 -9.28 -23.75 -29.51
C GLN A 454 -8.49 -23.76 -30.82
N ASN A 455 -8.02 -22.61 -31.34
CA ASN A 455 -7.24 -22.55 -32.57
C ASN A 455 -5.73 -22.50 -32.36
N LEU A 456 -5.24 -22.59 -31.12
CA LEU A 456 -3.80 -22.60 -30.77
C LEU A 456 -3.31 -24.00 -30.38
N ILE A 457 -4.19 -25.02 -30.39
CA ILE A 457 -3.80 -26.42 -30.19
C ILE A 457 -3.71 -27.04 -31.57
N LEU A 458 -2.48 -27.10 -32.09
CA LEU A 458 -1.91 -28.03 -33.08
C LEU A 458 -2.79 -28.48 -34.28
N PRO A 459 -2.25 -28.47 -35.52
CA PRO A 459 -2.92 -29.11 -36.64
C PRO A 459 -3.12 -30.60 -36.33
N GLU A 460 -4.34 -31.07 -36.48
CA GLU A 460 -4.68 -32.48 -36.46
C GLU A 460 -3.74 -33.23 -37.40
N GLN A 461 -2.85 -34.06 -36.85
CA GLN A 461 -2.25 -35.12 -37.61
C GLN A 461 -3.38 -36.17 -37.91
N GLU A 462 -3.79 -36.21 -39.17
CA GLU A 462 -4.57 -37.30 -39.70
C GLU A 462 -3.88 -38.63 -39.37
N SER A 463 -4.36 -39.32 -38.34
CA SER A 463 -4.03 -40.71 -38.08
C SER A 463 -4.80 -41.57 -39.10
N GLN A 464 -4.13 -41.92 -40.18
CA GLN A 464 -4.59 -43.01 -41.07
C GLN A 464 -4.74 -44.29 -40.24
N VAL A 465 -5.98 -44.70 -40.09
CA VAL A 465 -6.35 -46.02 -39.59
C VAL A 465 -5.91 -47.04 -40.64
N ILE A 466 -4.80 -47.72 -40.39
CA ILE A 466 -4.44 -48.95 -41.13
C ILE A 466 -5.22 -50.08 -40.47
N GLU A 467 -6.30 -50.53 -41.16
CA GLU A 467 -6.94 -51.84 -40.91
C GLU A 467 -5.94 -52.92 -41.13
N SER A 468 -5.50 -53.58 -40.03
CA SER A 468 -4.73 -54.79 -40.08
C SER A 468 -5.70 -56.00 -39.81
N THR A 469 -6.14 -56.64 -40.86
CA THR A 469 -6.76 -57.97 -40.83
C THR A 469 -5.69 -58.98 -40.44
N ALA A 470 -5.88 -59.67 -39.33
CA ALA A 470 -5.18 -60.92 -38.98
C ALA A 470 -6.19 -61.96 -38.44
N PRO A 471 -6.06 -63.21 -38.83
CA PRO A 471 -7.06 -64.24 -38.65
C PRO A 471 -7.01 -64.89 -37.24
N PRO A 472 -8.07 -65.70 -36.89
CA PRO A 472 -8.21 -66.22 -35.54
C PRO A 472 -7.40 -67.56 -35.39
N THR A 473 -6.61 -67.62 -34.31
CA THR A 473 -6.03 -68.84 -33.82
C THR A 473 -6.79 -69.38 -32.61
N ARG A 474 -7.22 -70.62 -32.72
CA ARG A 474 -7.85 -71.45 -31.71
C ARG A 474 -6.90 -71.85 -30.57
N GLY A 475 -7.37 -71.76 -29.34
CA GLY A 475 -7.58 -72.95 -28.51
C GLY A 475 -6.43 -73.53 -27.70
N CYS A 476 -6.86 -74.00 -26.52
CA CYS A 476 -6.27 -74.89 -25.50
C CYS A 476 -5.56 -74.05 -24.38
N GLY A 477 -6.04 -74.03 -23.16
CA GLY A 477 -6.37 -75.19 -22.33
C GLY A 477 -5.22 -75.44 -21.34
N LEU A 478 -5.36 -74.92 -20.18
CA LEU A 478 -5.15 -75.52 -18.84
C LEU A 478 -5.10 -74.44 -17.78
#